data_9bc7685fc572988c37d34a90ae4bfa6e
#
_entry.id   9bc7685fc572988c37d34a90ae4bfa6e
#
_cell.length_a   1.000
_cell.length_b   1.000
_cell.length_c   1.000
_cell.angle_alpha   90.00
_cell.angle_beta   90.00
_cell.angle_gamma   90.00
#
_symmetry.space_group_name_H-M   'P 1'
#
loop_
_entity.id
_entity.type
_entity.pdbx_description
1 polymer ?
#
loop_
_entity_poly.entity_id
_entity_poly.type
_entity_poly.pdbx_seq_one_letter_code
_entity_poly.pdbx_strand_id
1 'polypeptide(L)'
;MSKKSIMITGVSTGIGLGTLSYFVKNGFHVYGSVRNSKDASRLKKIYKDNFTPLIFDVTKEAQLKKAVAFLKKDLKNSNLLALVNNAGVAISGPLLHQKVKDFEKQIDINLNGAFRVIKYFAPLCGAEKNNSSKKGVIFNISSISGKIGMPGVGAYTASKFGLEGLSHSLRSCLLYTSPSPRDRYG
;
A
#
# COMPACT_ATOMS: atom_id res chain seq x y z
N MET A 1 20.54 -8.90 -13.92
CA MET A 1 19.74 -7.65 -13.79
C MET A 1 18.88 -7.76 -12.54
N SER A 2 18.82 -6.72 -11.70
CA SER A 2 17.92 -6.71 -10.54
C SER A 2 16.46 -6.72 -11.01
N LYS A 3 15.61 -7.53 -10.38
CA LYS A 3 14.17 -7.59 -10.72
C LYS A 3 13.50 -6.23 -10.44
N LYS A 4 12.74 -5.71 -11.39
CA LYS A 4 11.88 -4.55 -11.18
C LYS A 4 10.74 -4.95 -10.24
N SER A 5 10.85 -4.59 -8.96
CA SER A 5 9.96 -5.09 -7.91
C SER A 5 9.01 -4.00 -7.40
N ILE A 6 7.76 -4.37 -7.16
CA ILE A 6 6.74 -3.52 -6.53
C ILE A 6 6.04 -4.25 -5.40
N MET A 7 5.51 -3.50 -4.45
CA MET A 7 4.69 -4.01 -3.34
C MET A 7 3.25 -3.52 -3.48
N ILE A 8 2.26 -4.43 -3.38
CA ILE A 8 0.83 -4.10 -3.44
C ILE A 8 0.10 -4.71 -2.25
N THR A 9 -0.67 -3.94 -1.51
CA THR A 9 -1.50 -4.48 -0.43
C THR A 9 -2.88 -4.91 -0.92
N GLY A 10 -3.40 -6.05 -0.40
CA GLY A 10 -4.76 -6.53 -0.69
C GLY A 10 -4.96 -7.05 -2.12
N VAL A 11 -4.12 -7.99 -2.56
CA VAL A 11 -4.14 -8.51 -3.95
C VAL A 11 -5.04 -9.72 -4.17
N SER A 12 -5.80 -10.15 -3.16
CA SER A 12 -6.63 -11.37 -3.27
C SER A 12 -7.79 -11.25 -4.26
N THR A 13 -8.34 -10.04 -4.44
CA THR A 13 -9.52 -9.77 -5.28
C THR A 13 -9.50 -8.33 -5.81
N GLY A 14 -10.47 -7.99 -6.66
CA GLY A 14 -10.79 -6.61 -7.06
C GLY A 14 -9.63 -5.86 -7.72
N ILE A 15 -9.51 -4.58 -7.40
CA ILE A 15 -8.50 -3.66 -7.96
C ILE A 15 -7.08 -4.17 -7.71
N GLY A 16 -6.80 -4.66 -6.49
CA GLY A 16 -5.48 -5.19 -6.15
C GLY A 16 -5.07 -6.39 -6.99
N LEU A 17 -6.00 -7.31 -7.26
CA LEU A 17 -5.75 -8.45 -8.14
C LEU A 17 -5.54 -8.01 -9.60
N GLY A 18 -6.33 -7.06 -10.09
CA GLY A 18 -6.15 -6.48 -11.43
C GLY A 18 -4.79 -5.80 -11.58
N THR A 19 -4.39 -5.03 -10.57
CA THR A 19 -3.08 -4.36 -10.51
C THR A 19 -1.93 -5.37 -10.50
N LEU A 20 -2.02 -6.41 -9.66
CA LEU A 20 -1.06 -7.52 -9.65
C LEU A 20 -0.91 -8.14 -11.05
N SER A 21 -2.04 -8.51 -11.67
CA SER A 21 -2.05 -9.13 -13.00
C SER A 21 -1.38 -8.25 -14.05
N TYR A 22 -1.71 -6.95 -14.05
CA TYR A 22 -1.12 -5.98 -14.97
C TYR A 22 0.41 -5.88 -14.83
N PHE A 23 0.90 -5.72 -13.61
CA PHE A 23 2.35 -5.57 -13.40
C PHE A 23 3.12 -6.85 -13.70
N VAL A 24 2.59 -8.02 -13.35
CA VAL A 24 3.24 -9.31 -13.71
C VAL A 24 3.32 -9.48 -15.22
N LYS A 25 2.25 -9.17 -15.96
CA LYS A 25 2.26 -9.21 -17.44
C LYS A 25 3.27 -8.26 -18.06
N ASN A 26 3.60 -7.15 -17.38
CA ASN A 26 4.59 -6.18 -17.84
C ASN A 26 6.01 -6.44 -17.28
N GLY A 27 6.29 -7.65 -16.83
CA GLY A 27 7.63 -8.08 -16.44
C GLY A 27 8.11 -7.62 -15.06
N PHE A 28 7.20 -7.15 -14.21
CA PHE A 28 7.54 -6.81 -12.83
C PHE A 28 7.42 -8.03 -11.91
N HIS A 29 8.26 -8.06 -10.89
CA HIS A 29 8.06 -8.94 -9.76
C HIS A 29 7.16 -8.26 -8.73
N VAL A 30 6.06 -8.90 -8.33
CA VAL A 30 5.10 -8.33 -7.40
C VAL A 30 5.16 -9.04 -6.05
N TYR A 31 5.44 -8.29 -5.00
CA TYR A 31 5.17 -8.69 -3.63
C TYR A 31 3.74 -8.26 -3.30
N GLY A 32 2.86 -9.22 -3.02
CA GLY A 32 1.45 -8.88 -2.81
C GLY A 32 0.92 -9.39 -1.49
N SER A 33 0.26 -8.51 -0.71
CA SER A 33 -0.30 -8.95 0.55
C SER A 33 -1.65 -9.64 0.40
N VAL A 34 -1.80 -10.72 1.13
CA VAL A 34 -3.06 -11.44 1.35
C VAL A 34 -3.24 -11.73 2.84
N ARG A 35 -4.46 -12.01 3.30
CA ARG A 35 -4.73 -12.25 4.73
C ARG A 35 -4.63 -13.71 5.15
N ASN A 36 -4.61 -14.64 4.22
CA ASN A 36 -4.62 -16.08 4.49
C ASN A 36 -3.76 -16.88 3.52
N SER A 37 -3.40 -18.10 3.92
CA SER A 37 -2.57 -19.01 3.14
C SER A 37 -3.26 -19.55 1.88
N LYS A 38 -4.59 -19.69 1.88
CA LYS A 38 -5.37 -20.17 0.73
C LYS A 38 -5.21 -19.22 -0.46
N ASP A 39 -5.39 -17.90 -0.23
CA ASP A 39 -5.18 -16.89 -1.26
C ASP A 39 -3.70 -16.81 -1.70
N ALA A 40 -2.76 -16.93 -0.75
CA ALA A 40 -1.34 -16.97 -1.06
C ALA A 40 -0.99 -18.10 -2.03
N SER A 41 -1.43 -19.32 -1.72
CA SER A 41 -1.19 -20.52 -2.55
C SER A 41 -1.87 -20.41 -3.91
N ARG A 42 -3.12 -19.94 -3.95
CA ARG A 42 -3.88 -19.73 -5.19
C ARG A 42 -3.14 -18.77 -6.14
N LEU A 43 -2.74 -17.62 -5.64
CA LEU A 43 -2.06 -16.61 -6.46
C LEU A 43 -0.65 -17.04 -6.84
N LYS A 44 0.09 -17.69 -5.95
CA LYS A 44 1.42 -18.23 -6.25
C LYS A 44 1.36 -19.26 -7.37
N LYS A 45 0.34 -20.13 -7.39
CA LYS A 45 0.14 -21.11 -8.47
C LYS A 45 -0.10 -20.42 -9.83
N ILE A 46 -0.84 -19.30 -9.85
CA ILE A 46 -1.16 -18.55 -11.08
C ILE A 46 0.05 -17.78 -11.60
N TYR A 47 0.70 -16.98 -10.74
CA TYR A 47 1.74 -16.02 -11.15
C TYR A 47 3.18 -16.52 -10.97
N LYS A 48 3.35 -17.72 -10.40
CA LYS A 48 4.64 -18.45 -10.28
C LYS A 48 5.78 -17.55 -9.74
N ASP A 49 6.86 -17.45 -10.49
CA ASP A 49 8.09 -16.77 -10.05
C ASP A 49 8.01 -15.24 -10.08
N ASN A 50 7.02 -14.68 -10.77
CA ASN A 50 6.81 -13.24 -10.81
C ASN A 50 5.96 -12.69 -9.66
N PHE A 51 5.58 -13.56 -8.70
CA PHE A 51 4.78 -13.19 -7.55
C PHE A 51 5.31 -13.83 -6.27
N THR A 52 5.43 -13.02 -5.24
CA THR A 52 5.72 -13.46 -3.86
C THR A 52 4.60 -13.02 -2.94
N PRO A 53 3.79 -13.96 -2.43
CA PRO A 53 2.75 -13.62 -1.47
C PRO A 53 3.34 -13.26 -0.11
N LEU A 54 2.81 -12.20 0.51
CA LEU A 54 3.09 -11.80 1.87
C LEU A 54 1.81 -11.95 2.69
N ILE A 55 1.83 -12.78 3.71
CA ILE A 55 0.63 -13.03 4.53
C ILE A 55 0.63 -12.06 5.70
N PHE A 56 -0.18 -11.00 5.60
CA PHE A 56 -0.41 -10.06 6.69
C PHE A 56 -1.73 -9.29 6.57
N ASP A 57 -2.23 -8.85 7.72
CA ASP A 57 -3.29 -7.86 7.85
C ASP A 57 -2.67 -6.49 8.14
N VAL A 58 -3.11 -5.44 7.43
CA VAL A 58 -2.59 -4.07 7.58
C VAL A 58 -2.85 -3.47 8.98
N THR A 59 -3.77 -4.08 9.74
CA THR A 59 -4.05 -3.69 11.13
C THR A 59 -3.09 -4.33 12.14
N LYS A 60 -2.26 -5.29 11.74
CA LYS A 60 -1.39 -6.09 12.62
C LYS A 60 0.08 -5.74 12.43
N GLU A 61 0.57 -4.82 13.25
CA GLU A 61 1.95 -4.28 13.17
C GLU A 61 3.04 -5.35 13.20
N ALA A 62 2.90 -6.36 14.04
CA ALA A 62 3.88 -7.45 14.13
C ALA A 62 4.00 -8.23 12.81
N GLN A 63 2.89 -8.39 12.07
CA GLN A 63 2.92 -9.06 10.76
C GLN A 63 3.60 -8.18 9.70
N LEU A 64 3.38 -6.86 9.73
CA LEU A 64 4.06 -5.90 8.86
C LEU A 64 5.58 -5.93 9.07
N LYS A 65 6.03 -5.91 10.34
CA LYS A 65 7.45 -6.01 10.70
C LYS A 65 8.10 -7.29 10.15
N LYS A 66 7.43 -8.43 10.26
CA LYS A 66 7.89 -9.72 9.69
C LYS A 66 8.00 -9.64 8.16
N ALA A 67 7.00 -9.09 7.49
CA ALA A 67 7.00 -8.94 6.04
C ALA A 67 8.13 -8.01 5.55
N VAL A 68 8.38 -6.91 6.25
CA VAL A 68 9.50 -5.99 5.95
C VAL A 68 10.85 -6.68 6.14
N ALA A 69 11.03 -7.45 7.23
CA ALA A 69 12.27 -8.19 7.46
C ALA A 69 12.54 -9.22 6.34
N PHE A 70 11.50 -9.91 5.87
CA PHE A 70 11.59 -10.79 4.72
C PHE A 70 11.99 -10.02 3.44
N LEU A 71 11.31 -8.91 3.14
CA LEU A 71 11.58 -8.09 1.96
C LEU A 71 12.99 -7.52 1.95
N LYS A 72 13.51 -7.06 3.08
CA LYS A 72 14.90 -6.58 3.19
C LYS A 72 15.91 -7.65 2.74
N LYS A 73 15.68 -8.90 3.13
CA LYS A 73 16.54 -10.02 2.72
C LYS A 73 16.39 -10.36 1.24
N ASP A 74 15.18 -10.37 0.73
CA ASP A 74 14.87 -10.79 -0.64
C ASP A 74 15.27 -9.73 -1.69
N LEU A 75 15.07 -8.46 -1.38
CA LEU A 75 15.48 -7.33 -2.23
C LEU A 75 17.00 -7.13 -2.25
N LYS A 76 17.72 -7.63 -1.24
CA LYS A 76 19.15 -7.41 -1.06
C LYS A 76 19.46 -5.90 -1.05
N ASN A 77 20.21 -5.42 -2.05
CA ASN A 77 20.58 -4.00 -2.21
C ASN A 77 19.67 -3.25 -3.21
N SER A 78 18.54 -3.84 -3.59
CA SER A 78 17.59 -3.22 -4.51
C SER A 78 16.44 -2.55 -3.75
N ASN A 79 15.89 -1.47 -4.30
CA ASN A 79 14.69 -0.84 -3.77
C ASN A 79 13.42 -1.31 -4.50
N LEU A 80 12.29 -1.20 -3.82
CA LEU A 80 10.98 -1.29 -4.46
C LEU A 80 10.79 -0.07 -5.37
N LEU A 81 10.36 -0.30 -6.60
CA LEU A 81 10.02 0.78 -7.54
C LEU A 81 8.69 1.44 -7.20
N ALA A 82 7.79 0.70 -6.57
CA ALA A 82 6.53 1.24 -6.08
C ALA A 82 6.00 0.50 -4.86
N LEU A 83 5.30 1.25 -4.01
CA LEU A 83 4.44 0.77 -2.94
C LEU A 83 3.00 1.18 -3.26
N VAL A 84 2.08 0.22 -3.38
CA VAL A 84 0.67 0.48 -3.67
C VAL A 84 -0.18 0.11 -2.45
N ASN A 85 -0.67 1.09 -1.74
CA ASN A 85 -1.65 0.94 -0.67
C ASN A 85 -3.04 0.81 -1.28
N ASN A 86 -3.48 -0.45 -1.49
CA ASN A 86 -4.77 -0.78 -2.06
C ASN A 86 -5.71 -1.47 -1.06
N ALA A 87 -5.18 -2.15 -0.04
CA ALA A 87 -6.02 -2.81 0.96
C ALA A 87 -7.05 -1.84 1.57
N GLY A 88 -8.31 -2.21 1.53
CA GLY A 88 -9.39 -1.40 2.03
C GLY A 88 -10.70 -2.16 2.09
N VAL A 89 -11.66 -1.60 2.81
CA VAL A 89 -13.03 -2.12 2.94
C VAL A 89 -14.02 -0.97 2.87
N ALA A 90 -15.23 -1.26 2.37
CA ALA A 90 -16.38 -0.37 2.45
C ALA A 90 -17.54 -1.14 3.08
N ILE A 91 -18.10 -0.59 4.16
CA ILE A 91 -19.29 -1.11 4.82
C ILE A 91 -20.35 -0.01 4.70
N SER A 92 -21.34 -0.26 3.87
CA SER A 92 -22.41 0.69 3.59
C SER A 92 -23.50 0.64 4.67
N GLY A 93 -24.18 1.76 4.85
CA GLY A 93 -25.32 1.93 5.75
C GLY A 93 -25.55 3.37 6.12
N PRO A 94 -26.78 3.75 6.53
CA PRO A 94 -27.06 5.09 7.02
C PRO A 94 -26.17 5.42 8.23
N LEU A 95 -25.54 6.59 8.22
CA LEU A 95 -24.51 6.95 9.20
C LEU A 95 -25.01 6.85 10.65
N LEU A 96 -26.24 7.31 10.92
CA LEU A 96 -26.83 7.26 12.26
C LEU A 96 -27.15 5.83 12.75
N HIS A 97 -27.24 4.86 11.86
CA HIS A 97 -27.49 3.45 12.17
C HIS A 97 -26.24 2.57 12.04
N GLN A 98 -25.12 3.15 11.61
CA GLN A 98 -23.87 2.39 11.49
C GLN A 98 -23.32 2.06 12.89
N LYS A 99 -22.95 0.78 13.09
CA LYS A 99 -22.32 0.38 14.36
C LYS A 99 -20.95 1.06 14.50
N VAL A 100 -20.64 1.57 15.70
CA VAL A 100 -19.37 2.22 16.00
C VAL A 100 -18.17 1.34 15.57
N LYS A 101 -18.23 0.04 15.89
CA LYS A 101 -17.18 -0.94 15.49
C LYS A 101 -16.97 -1.04 13.98
N ASP A 102 -18.01 -0.82 13.16
CA ASP A 102 -17.89 -0.90 11.70
C ASP A 102 -17.31 0.41 11.14
N PHE A 103 -17.56 1.54 11.81
CA PHE A 103 -16.89 2.81 11.55
C PHE A 103 -15.40 2.70 11.87
N GLU A 104 -15.06 2.32 13.10
CA GLU A 104 -13.67 2.15 13.57
C GLU A 104 -12.89 1.19 12.69
N LYS A 105 -13.49 0.06 12.30
CA LYS A 105 -12.87 -0.92 11.42
C LYS A 105 -12.50 -0.34 10.06
N GLN A 106 -13.36 0.51 9.48
CA GLN A 106 -13.07 1.14 8.19
C GLN A 106 -11.93 2.16 8.33
N ILE A 107 -11.93 2.97 9.39
CA ILE A 107 -10.83 3.89 9.68
C ILE A 107 -9.53 3.11 9.92
N ASP A 108 -9.57 2.04 10.72
CA ASP A 108 -8.37 1.28 11.04
C ASP A 108 -7.74 0.57 9.83
N ILE A 109 -8.55 0.04 8.93
CA ILE A 109 -8.05 -0.62 7.71
C ILE A 109 -7.63 0.41 6.66
N ASN A 110 -8.52 1.36 6.31
CA ASN A 110 -8.35 2.21 5.14
C ASN A 110 -7.36 3.37 5.37
N LEU A 111 -7.28 3.88 6.58
CA LEU A 111 -6.43 5.02 6.94
C LEU A 111 -5.24 4.60 7.79
N ASN A 112 -5.48 4.07 8.99
CA ASN A 112 -4.40 3.68 9.89
C ASN A 112 -3.55 2.54 9.30
N GLY A 113 -4.20 1.60 8.60
CA GLY A 113 -3.53 0.50 7.90
C GLY A 113 -2.61 1.01 6.80
N ALA A 114 -3.08 1.95 5.98
CA ALA A 114 -2.25 2.60 4.96
C ALA A 114 -1.06 3.35 5.59
N PHE A 115 -1.29 4.08 6.69
CA PHE A 115 -0.21 4.74 7.42
C PHE A 115 0.82 3.76 7.97
N ARG A 116 0.38 2.65 8.60
CA ARG A 116 1.30 1.60 9.08
C ARG A 116 2.13 1.02 7.94
N VAL A 117 1.51 0.73 6.80
CA VAL A 117 2.22 0.23 5.61
C VAL A 117 3.24 1.26 5.13
N ILE A 118 2.88 2.53 4.99
CA ILE A 118 3.81 3.60 4.63
C ILE A 118 4.99 3.64 5.61
N LYS A 119 4.71 3.70 6.91
CA LYS A 119 5.73 3.78 7.97
C LYS A 119 6.79 2.68 7.86
N TYR A 120 6.36 1.44 7.58
CA TYR A 120 7.27 0.30 7.56
C TYR A 120 7.89 0.00 6.20
N PHE A 121 7.19 0.27 5.09
CA PHE A 121 7.63 -0.11 3.75
C PHE A 121 8.23 1.05 2.94
N ALA A 122 7.95 2.31 3.27
CA ALA A 122 8.53 3.46 2.55
C ALA A 122 10.08 3.46 2.53
N PRO A 123 10.79 3.06 3.61
CA PRO A 123 12.24 2.92 3.56
C PRO A 123 12.73 1.98 2.45
N LEU A 124 11.97 0.92 2.13
CA LEU A 124 12.30 -0.02 1.04
C LEU A 124 12.10 0.61 -0.36
N CYS A 125 11.43 1.75 -0.45
CA CYS A 125 11.32 2.57 -1.66
C CYS A 125 12.41 3.65 -1.74
N GLY A 126 13.41 3.65 -0.86
CA GLY A 126 14.46 4.67 -0.83
C GLY A 126 14.04 5.99 -0.20
N ALA A 127 13.07 5.98 0.71
CA ALA A 127 12.60 7.17 1.42
C ALA A 127 13.54 7.66 2.55
N GLU A 128 14.67 7.02 2.77
CA GLU A 128 15.66 7.42 3.78
C GLU A 128 16.61 8.48 3.24
N LYS A 129 17.03 9.43 4.13
CA LYS A 129 17.81 10.63 3.77
C LYS A 129 19.12 10.37 3.00
N ASN A 130 19.79 9.26 3.23
CA ASN A 130 21.13 8.99 2.67
C ASN A 130 21.12 7.87 1.63
N ASN A 131 19.96 7.55 1.07
CA ASN A 131 19.85 6.48 0.07
C ASN A 131 20.14 7.05 -1.32
N SER A 132 21.33 6.78 -1.86
CA SER A 132 21.73 7.13 -3.24
C SER A 132 21.05 6.27 -4.31
N SER A 133 20.31 5.23 -3.90
CA SER A 133 19.62 4.33 -4.81
C SER A 133 18.41 5.01 -5.47
N LYS A 134 17.98 4.45 -6.61
CA LYS A 134 16.81 4.93 -7.35
C LYS A 134 15.56 4.93 -6.45
N LYS A 135 14.92 6.10 -6.30
CA LYS A 135 13.74 6.28 -5.45
C LYS A 135 12.49 5.69 -6.10
N GLY A 136 11.71 4.96 -5.32
CA GLY A 136 10.42 4.43 -5.71
C GLY A 136 9.28 5.43 -5.48
N VAL A 137 8.07 5.05 -5.88
CA VAL A 137 6.84 5.85 -5.76
C VAL A 137 5.86 5.18 -4.80
N ILE A 138 5.14 5.99 -4.02
CA ILE A 138 4.06 5.51 -3.14
C ILE A 138 2.72 5.93 -3.74
N PHE A 139 1.85 4.94 -3.98
CA PHE A 139 0.49 5.14 -4.44
C PHE A 139 -0.49 4.76 -3.33
N ASN A 140 -1.39 5.68 -2.98
CA ASN A 140 -2.51 5.42 -2.09
C ASN A 140 -3.79 5.35 -2.93
N ILE A 141 -4.45 4.19 -2.94
CA ILE A 141 -5.70 4.02 -3.69
C ILE A 141 -6.84 4.66 -2.91
N SER A 142 -7.21 5.85 -3.33
CA SER A 142 -8.29 6.63 -2.76
C SER A 142 -9.65 6.29 -3.44
N SER A 143 -10.56 7.24 -3.48
CA SER A 143 -11.90 7.12 -4.06
C SER A 143 -12.42 8.51 -4.38
N ILE A 144 -13.47 8.60 -5.19
CA ILE A 144 -14.28 9.82 -5.30
C ILE A 144 -14.83 10.24 -3.93
N SER A 145 -15.09 9.25 -3.04
CA SER A 145 -15.46 9.48 -1.64
C SER A 145 -14.35 10.12 -0.79
N GLY A 146 -13.15 10.29 -1.32
CA GLY A 146 -12.09 11.10 -0.71
C GLY A 146 -12.15 12.58 -1.10
N LYS A 147 -13.07 12.97 -1.97
CA LYS A 147 -13.28 14.34 -2.47
C LYS A 147 -14.66 14.88 -2.14
N ILE A 148 -15.67 14.01 -2.13
CA ILE A 148 -17.05 14.39 -1.83
C ILE A 148 -17.67 13.43 -0.81
N GLY A 149 -18.54 13.95 0.05
CA GLY A 149 -19.38 13.14 0.95
C GLY A 149 -20.50 12.45 0.18
N MET A 150 -20.69 11.15 0.42
CA MET A 150 -21.74 10.37 -0.24
C MET A 150 -22.66 9.73 0.81
N PRO A 151 -23.99 9.75 0.61
CA PRO A 151 -24.94 9.08 1.48
C PRO A 151 -24.64 7.57 1.57
N GLY A 152 -24.87 6.98 2.74
CA GLY A 152 -24.73 5.55 2.96
C GLY A 152 -23.29 5.01 3.06
N VAL A 153 -22.27 5.84 2.93
CA VAL A 153 -20.85 5.43 3.03
C VAL A 153 -20.02 6.39 3.89
N GLY A 154 -20.61 6.95 4.95
CA GLY A 154 -19.98 8.00 5.76
C GLY A 154 -18.63 7.62 6.36
N ALA A 155 -18.49 6.44 6.97
CA ALA A 155 -17.22 5.97 7.53
C ALA A 155 -16.16 5.73 6.44
N TYR A 156 -16.57 5.17 5.31
CA TYR A 156 -15.69 5.00 4.16
C TYR A 156 -15.21 6.37 3.63
N THR A 157 -16.14 7.31 3.46
CA THR A 157 -15.85 8.70 3.09
C THR A 157 -14.83 9.33 4.04
N ALA A 158 -15.08 9.28 5.35
CA ALA A 158 -14.15 9.80 6.36
C ALA A 158 -12.75 9.19 6.23
N SER A 159 -12.67 7.86 6.03
CA SER A 159 -11.40 7.17 5.84
C SER A 159 -10.65 7.61 4.58
N LYS A 160 -11.37 7.88 3.49
CA LYS A 160 -10.76 8.29 2.21
C LYS A 160 -10.37 9.76 2.19
N PHE A 161 -11.15 10.66 2.82
CA PHE A 161 -10.71 12.04 3.07
C PHE A 161 -9.43 12.07 3.93
N GLY A 162 -9.39 11.27 5.00
CA GLY A 162 -8.19 11.13 5.82
C GLY A 162 -6.98 10.63 5.01
N LEU A 163 -7.19 9.67 4.11
CA LEU A 163 -6.13 9.14 3.24
C LEU A 163 -5.61 10.20 2.24
N GLU A 164 -6.46 11.08 1.72
CA GLU A 164 -6.05 12.22 0.90
C GLU A 164 -5.15 13.18 1.70
N GLY A 165 -5.60 13.58 2.92
CA GLY A 165 -4.81 14.45 3.81
C GLY A 165 -3.46 13.82 4.17
N LEU A 166 -3.44 12.52 4.50
CA LEU A 166 -2.22 11.78 4.74
C LEU A 166 -1.29 11.79 3.52
N SER A 167 -1.85 11.62 2.31
CA SER A 167 -1.07 11.61 1.07
C SER A 167 -0.44 12.95 0.77
N HIS A 168 -1.16 14.06 0.99
CA HIS A 168 -0.62 15.42 0.84
C HIS A 168 0.51 15.69 1.83
N SER A 169 0.34 15.34 3.11
CA SER A 169 1.38 15.49 4.13
C SER A 169 2.61 14.65 3.82
N LEU A 170 2.41 13.40 3.38
CA LEU A 170 3.50 12.51 3.00
C LEU A 170 4.30 13.07 1.82
N ARG A 171 3.64 13.63 0.82
CA ARG A 171 4.29 14.27 -0.33
C ARG A 171 5.24 15.37 0.13
N SER A 172 4.79 16.25 1.00
CA SER A 172 5.62 17.33 1.57
C SER A 172 6.82 16.75 2.33
N CYS A 173 6.60 15.76 3.20
CA CYS A 173 7.70 15.10 3.93
C CYS A 173 8.74 14.49 2.99
N LEU A 174 8.32 13.80 1.93
CA LEU A 174 9.23 13.16 0.99
C LEU A 174 9.97 14.15 0.09
N LEU A 175 9.41 15.33 -0.18
CA LEU A 175 10.09 16.41 -0.88
C LEU A 175 11.22 16.98 -0.04
N TYR A 176 11.06 17.14 1.28
CA TYR A 176 12.12 17.58 2.18
C TYR A 176 13.24 16.55 2.37
N THR A 177 12.95 15.27 2.19
CA THR A 177 13.93 14.17 2.31
C THR A 177 14.56 13.78 0.97
N SER A 178 14.07 14.34 -0.13
CA SER A 178 14.58 14.10 -1.49
C SER A 178 15.09 15.42 -2.05
N PRO A 179 16.27 15.46 -2.73
CA PRO A 179 16.69 16.65 -3.46
C PRO A 179 15.57 17.04 -4.43
N SER A 180 15.09 18.27 -4.33
CA SER A 180 14.11 18.82 -5.24
C SER A 180 14.66 18.81 -6.67
N PRO A 181 13.85 18.64 -7.72
CA PRO A 181 14.28 18.92 -9.08
C PRO A 181 14.88 20.34 -9.24
N ARG A 182 14.44 21.29 -8.39
CA ARG A 182 15.00 22.66 -8.35
C ARG A 182 16.42 22.71 -7.80
N ASP A 183 16.80 21.77 -6.91
CA ASP A 183 18.15 21.72 -6.33
C ASP A 183 19.20 21.15 -7.31
N ARG A 184 18.78 20.69 -8.49
CA ARG A 184 19.67 20.18 -9.55
C ARG A 184 20.09 21.25 -10.57
N TYR A 185 19.51 22.44 -10.51
CA TYR A 185 19.74 23.53 -11.47
C TYR A 185 20.12 24.85 -10.78
N GLY A 186 20.59 24.76 -9.52
CA GLY A 186 21.16 25.89 -8.81
C GLY A 186 22.66 26.02 -9.05
#